data_481b29b2f9bb3e97f7ec14fb79e3df0b
#
_entry.id   481b29b2f9bb3e97f7ec14fb79e3df0b
#
_cell.length_a   1.000
_cell.length_b   1.000
_cell.length_c   1.000
_cell.angle_alpha   90.00
_cell.angle_beta   90.00
_cell.angle_gamma   90.00
#
_symmetry.space_group_name_H-M   'P 1'
#
loop_
_entity.id
_entity.type
_entity.pdbx_description
1 polymer ?
#
loop_
_entity_poly.entity_id
_entity_poly.type
_entity_poly.pdbx_seq_one_letter_code
_entity_poly.pdbx_strand_id
1 'polypeptide(L)'
;MDVIEVERPTPGFVTSLASGAAAGLSVDLLFYPIDTIKTRLQSAQGFWRSGGLCGVYRGMGSVAVGSAPGASIFFVTYETCKDRIARLLYPESSAAAMASAPSVHMAAGTLGEMAACLVRVPTDVVKSRQQTSAYGRISSYAALRQVVATEGVRGLYRGYGSTIFREIPFTCIQFPLYEYLKRQLGERTWWHAAGAGSIAGAVAACCTTPLDVIKTRIMLAKVSPTPGASTRIGPTLLHLVRNEGVGALLAGVVPRTLWIGLGGAVFLGTFDAAAGVLAPQLG
;
A
#
# COMPACT_ATOMS: atom_id res chain seq x y z
N MET A 1 -30.08 -4.74 28.59
CA MET A 1 -30.47 -4.64 27.18
C MET A 1 -29.40 -5.42 26.43
N ASP A 2 -29.61 -6.75 26.36
CA ASP A 2 -28.64 -7.69 25.81
C ASP A 2 -28.57 -7.46 24.30
N VAL A 3 -27.41 -6.99 23.85
CA VAL A 3 -27.10 -6.93 22.42
C VAL A 3 -26.93 -8.39 22.00
N ILE A 4 -27.91 -8.95 21.31
CA ILE A 4 -27.82 -10.25 20.67
C ILE A 4 -26.67 -10.13 19.69
N GLU A 5 -25.52 -10.71 20.07
CA GLU A 5 -24.37 -10.92 19.20
C GLU A 5 -24.81 -11.94 18.16
N VAL A 6 -25.28 -11.47 17.02
CA VAL A 6 -25.58 -12.32 15.88
C VAL A 6 -24.23 -12.84 15.40
N GLU A 7 -23.91 -14.07 15.78
CA GLU A 7 -22.78 -14.84 15.21
C GLU A 7 -23.00 -14.91 13.68
N ARG A 8 -22.38 -13.99 12.96
CA ARG A 8 -22.43 -14.04 11.48
C ARG A 8 -21.57 -15.23 11.05
N PRO A 9 -22.12 -16.16 10.25
CA PRO A 9 -21.33 -17.26 9.72
C PRO A 9 -20.12 -16.67 8.97
N THR A 10 -18.95 -17.26 9.19
CA THR A 10 -17.72 -16.85 8.51
C THR A 10 -17.95 -16.95 7.00
N PRO A 11 -17.80 -15.86 6.24
CA PRO A 11 -18.08 -15.87 4.81
C PRO A 11 -17.18 -16.88 4.10
N GLY A 12 -17.74 -17.62 3.14
CA GLY A 12 -16.98 -18.57 2.32
C GLY A 12 -15.78 -17.89 1.63
N PHE A 13 -14.79 -18.66 1.22
CA PHE A 13 -13.56 -18.15 0.61
C PHE A 13 -13.82 -17.19 -0.56
N VAL A 14 -14.74 -17.53 -1.45
CA VAL A 14 -15.10 -16.71 -2.63
C VAL A 14 -15.77 -15.40 -2.19
N THR A 15 -16.67 -15.46 -1.21
CA THR A 15 -17.35 -14.28 -0.64
C THR A 15 -16.35 -13.35 0.04
N SER A 16 -15.40 -13.88 0.80
CA SER A 16 -14.33 -13.10 1.45
C SER A 16 -13.43 -12.42 0.43
N LEU A 17 -13.07 -13.12 -0.65
CA LEU A 17 -12.24 -12.59 -1.72
C LEU A 17 -12.98 -11.46 -2.48
N ALA A 18 -14.24 -11.67 -2.85
CA ALA A 18 -15.05 -10.68 -3.56
C ALA A 18 -15.32 -9.44 -2.68
N SER A 19 -15.65 -9.64 -1.41
CA SER A 19 -15.88 -8.55 -0.44
C SER A 19 -14.59 -7.76 -0.19
N GLY A 20 -13.46 -8.44 -0.05
CA GLY A 20 -12.15 -7.79 0.07
C GLY A 20 -11.76 -6.97 -1.15
N ALA A 21 -12.01 -7.49 -2.35
CA ALA A 21 -11.78 -6.76 -3.59
C ALA A 21 -12.69 -5.53 -3.71
N ALA A 22 -13.98 -5.66 -3.40
CA ALA A 22 -14.92 -4.55 -3.39
C ALA A 22 -14.53 -3.47 -2.36
N ALA A 23 -14.15 -3.88 -1.16
CA ALA A 23 -13.68 -2.97 -0.11
C ALA A 23 -12.39 -2.24 -0.54
N GLY A 24 -11.41 -2.93 -1.10
CA GLY A 24 -10.19 -2.33 -1.61
C GLY A 24 -10.45 -1.31 -2.71
N LEU A 25 -11.27 -1.65 -3.69
CA LEU A 25 -11.66 -0.73 -4.77
C LEU A 25 -12.41 0.50 -4.24
N SER A 26 -13.29 0.33 -3.23
CA SER A 26 -14.02 1.45 -2.62
C SER A 26 -13.08 2.42 -1.92
N VAL A 27 -12.09 1.91 -1.17
CA VAL A 27 -11.05 2.74 -0.55
C VAL A 27 -10.24 3.47 -1.61
N ASP A 28 -9.78 2.75 -2.63
CA ASP A 28 -9.02 3.35 -3.72
C ASP A 28 -9.79 4.46 -4.44
N LEU A 29 -11.09 4.25 -4.72
CA LEU A 29 -11.94 5.26 -5.36
C LEU A 29 -12.14 6.51 -4.50
N LEU A 30 -12.49 6.32 -3.22
CA LEU A 30 -12.77 7.42 -2.30
C LEU A 30 -11.53 8.26 -2.01
N PHE A 31 -10.40 7.61 -1.78
CA PHE A 31 -9.18 8.28 -1.36
C PHE A 31 -8.21 8.57 -2.51
N TYR A 32 -8.56 8.21 -3.75
CA TYR A 32 -7.72 8.45 -4.92
C TYR A 32 -7.30 9.93 -5.10
N PRO A 33 -8.21 10.92 -4.89
CA PRO A 33 -7.81 12.33 -4.93
C PRO A 33 -6.72 12.68 -3.93
N ILE A 34 -6.81 12.15 -2.70
CA ILE A 34 -5.83 12.40 -1.64
C ILE A 34 -4.48 11.79 -2.01
N ASP A 35 -4.48 10.58 -2.55
CA ASP A 35 -3.27 9.92 -3.03
C ASP A 35 -2.62 10.67 -4.21
N THR A 36 -3.42 11.22 -5.11
CA THR A 36 -2.92 12.07 -6.20
C THR A 36 -2.28 13.36 -5.66
N ILE A 37 -2.93 14.02 -4.70
CA ILE A 37 -2.37 15.23 -4.05
C ILE A 37 -1.05 14.89 -3.37
N LYS A 38 -0.97 13.78 -2.64
CA LYS A 38 0.25 13.28 -2.01
C LYS A 38 1.37 13.12 -3.04
N THR A 39 1.12 12.39 -4.13
CA THR A 39 2.11 12.11 -5.18
C THR A 39 2.61 13.42 -5.84
N ARG A 40 1.71 14.39 -6.07
CA ARG A 40 2.07 15.71 -6.62
C ARG A 40 2.91 16.55 -5.66
N LEU A 41 2.62 16.50 -4.36
CA LEU A 41 3.43 17.15 -3.33
C LEU A 41 4.83 16.54 -3.22
N GLN A 42 4.95 15.24 -3.43
CA GLN A 42 6.22 14.51 -3.39
C GLN A 42 7.05 14.67 -4.68
N SER A 43 6.43 15.12 -5.78
CA SER A 43 7.09 15.30 -7.07
C SER A 43 8.14 16.41 -7.02
N ALA A 44 9.26 16.21 -7.74
CA ALA A 44 10.33 17.22 -7.90
C ALA A 44 9.84 18.52 -8.59
N GLN A 45 8.78 18.42 -9.42
CA GLN A 45 8.21 19.57 -10.11
C GLN A 45 7.35 20.47 -9.21
N GLY A 46 7.02 19.98 -7.99
CA GLY A 46 6.12 20.63 -7.06
C GLY A 46 4.65 20.45 -7.42
N PHE A 47 3.77 20.82 -6.50
CA PHE A 47 2.34 20.56 -6.58
C PHE A 47 1.66 21.17 -7.83
N TRP A 48 1.86 22.45 -8.05
CA TRP A 48 1.17 23.19 -9.13
C TRP A 48 1.61 22.76 -10.53
N ARG A 49 2.93 22.57 -10.74
CA ARG A 49 3.47 22.12 -12.02
C ARG A 49 3.13 20.66 -12.33
N SER A 50 2.88 19.86 -11.32
CA SER A 50 2.44 18.46 -11.45
C SER A 50 0.93 18.32 -11.76
N GLY A 51 0.20 19.41 -11.87
CA GLY A 51 -1.21 19.43 -12.24
C GLY A 51 -2.16 20.00 -11.18
N GLY A 52 -1.67 20.46 -10.00
CA GLY A 52 -2.46 21.07 -8.94
C GLY A 52 -3.65 20.19 -8.51
N LEU A 53 -4.87 20.70 -8.59
CA LEU A 53 -6.10 19.96 -8.28
C LEU A 53 -6.80 19.39 -9.53
N CYS A 54 -6.26 19.62 -10.73
CA CYS A 54 -6.91 19.18 -11.97
C CYS A 54 -6.63 17.69 -12.24
N GLY A 55 -7.66 16.92 -12.63
CA GLY A 55 -7.53 15.53 -13.06
C GLY A 55 -6.99 14.60 -11.96
N VAL A 56 -7.52 14.73 -10.74
CA VAL A 56 -7.10 13.95 -9.56
C VAL A 56 -7.37 12.45 -9.68
N TYR A 57 -8.23 12.02 -10.58
CA TYR A 57 -8.52 10.60 -10.85
C TYR A 57 -7.67 9.98 -11.98
N ARG A 58 -6.66 10.71 -12.49
CA ARG A 58 -5.78 10.16 -13.53
C ARG A 58 -4.91 9.04 -13.00
N GLY A 59 -4.84 7.95 -13.76
CA GLY A 59 -4.09 6.76 -13.39
C GLY A 59 -4.87 5.73 -12.58
N MET A 60 -6.15 5.99 -12.25
CA MET A 60 -6.99 5.04 -11.52
C MET A 60 -7.14 3.71 -12.26
N GLY A 61 -7.22 3.73 -13.60
CA GLY A 61 -7.31 2.50 -14.39
C GLY A 61 -6.12 1.56 -14.20
N SER A 62 -4.91 2.08 -13.98
CA SER A 62 -3.73 1.22 -13.72
C SER A 62 -3.82 0.54 -12.36
N VAL A 63 -4.39 1.21 -11.35
CA VAL A 63 -4.60 0.64 -10.01
C VAL A 63 -5.66 -0.45 -10.04
N ALA A 64 -6.80 -0.19 -10.68
CA ALA A 64 -7.89 -1.17 -10.79
C ALA A 64 -7.43 -2.48 -11.45
N VAL A 65 -6.56 -2.40 -12.47
CA VAL A 65 -6.01 -3.59 -13.15
C VAL A 65 -4.95 -4.30 -12.29
N GLY A 66 -4.17 -3.57 -11.49
CA GLY A 66 -3.05 -4.15 -10.74
C GLY A 66 -3.42 -4.64 -9.34
N SER A 67 -4.51 -4.16 -8.74
CA SER A 67 -4.85 -4.48 -7.35
C SER A 67 -5.22 -5.95 -7.14
N ALA A 68 -6.08 -6.51 -7.96
CA ALA A 68 -6.53 -7.90 -7.83
C ALA A 68 -5.40 -8.93 -8.05
N PRO A 69 -4.58 -8.86 -9.13
CA PRO A 69 -3.44 -9.76 -9.29
C PRO A 69 -2.39 -9.59 -8.19
N GLY A 70 -2.15 -8.36 -7.73
CA GLY A 70 -1.23 -8.08 -6.63
C GLY A 70 -1.67 -8.73 -5.32
N ALA A 71 -2.93 -8.61 -4.96
CA ALA A 71 -3.51 -9.26 -3.79
C ALA A 71 -3.44 -10.80 -3.89
N SER A 72 -3.77 -11.35 -5.05
CA SER A 72 -3.71 -12.81 -5.28
C SER A 72 -2.30 -13.36 -5.09
N ILE A 73 -1.28 -12.72 -5.65
CA ILE A 73 0.11 -13.12 -5.50
C ILE A 73 0.56 -12.99 -4.04
N PHE A 74 0.14 -11.93 -3.34
CA PHE A 74 0.41 -11.78 -1.92
C PHE A 74 -0.10 -12.98 -1.12
N PHE A 75 -1.40 -13.30 -1.25
CA PHE A 75 -2.01 -14.37 -0.47
C PHE A 75 -1.43 -15.74 -0.79
N VAL A 76 -1.23 -16.07 -2.06
CA VAL A 76 -0.64 -17.36 -2.47
C VAL A 76 0.79 -17.49 -1.91
N THR A 77 1.60 -16.44 -2.03
CA THR A 77 2.98 -16.47 -1.51
C THR A 77 2.99 -16.51 0.00
N TYR A 78 2.14 -15.72 0.66
CA TYR A 78 2.02 -15.70 2.12
C TYR A 78 1.66 -17.08 2.68
N GLU A 79 0.60 -17.73 2.19
CA GLU A 79 0.19 -19.06 2.67
C GLU A 79 1.26 -20.11 2.40
N THR A 80 1.83 -20.13 1.20
CA THR A 80 2.90 -21.06 0.84
C THR A 80 4.14 -20.89 1.70
N CYS A 81 4.55 -19.64 1.93
CA CYS A 81 5.74 -19.33 2.74
C CYS A 81 5.49 -19.58 4.23
N LYS A 82 4.30 -19.25 4.75
CA LYS A 82 3.92 -19.48 6.14
C LYS A 82 4.13 -20.93 6.53
N ASP A 83 3.59 -21.86 5.74
CA ASP A 83 3.71 -23.29 6.03
C ASP A 83 5.16 -23.80 5.96
N ARG A 84 5.92 -23.31 4.97
CA ARG A 84 7.34 -23.71 4.82
C ARG A 84 8.22 -23.14 5.92
N ILE A 85 8.04 -21.87 6.28
CA ILE A 85 8.82 -21.21 7.34
C ILE A 85 8.47 -21.81 8.70
N ALA A 86 7.19 -22.10 8.96
CA ALA A 86 6.76 -22.75 10.19
C ALA A 86 7.47 -24.08 10.41
N ARG A 87 7.51 -24.94 9.39
CA ARG A 87 8.21 -26.24 9.45
C ARG A 87 9.72 -26.11 9.60
N LEU A 88 10.32 -25.07 9.03
CA LEU A 88 11.77 -24.82 9.12
C LEU A 88 12.19 -24.30 10.50
N LEU A 89 11.41 -23.41 11.11
CA LEU A 89 11.75 -22.77 12.37
C LEU A 89 11.36 -23.60 13.59
N TYR A 90 10.30 -24.41 13.48
CA TYR A 90 9.70 -25.13 14.60
C TYR A 90 9.40 -26.60 14.28
N PRO A 91 10.39 -27.42 13.90
CA PRO A 91 10.17 -28.79 13.40
C PRO A 91 9.52 -29.75 14.43
N GLU A 92 9.68 -29.48 15.73
CA GLU A 92 9.18 -30.32 16.81
C GLU A 92 7.88 -29.80 17.47
N SER A 93 7.34 -28.65 17.02
CA SER A 93 6.15 -28.05 17.62
C SER A 93 4.87 -28.51 16.92
N SER A 94 3.72 -28.44 17.60
CA SER A 94 2.43 -28.73 16.96
C SER A 94 2.14 -27.73 15.84
N ALA A 95 1.53 -28.17 14.75
CA ALA A 95 1.24 -27.36 13.57
C ALA A 95 0.47 -26.05 13.89
N ALA A 96 -0.42 -26.09 14.88
CA ALA A 96 -1.19 -24.92 15.33
C ALA A 96 -0.33 -23.87 16.05
N ALA A 97 0.59 -24.32 16.92
CA ALA A 97 1.52 -23.42 17.63
C ALA A 97 2.55 -22.79 16.68
N MET A 98 2.98 -23.56 15.66
CA MET A 98 3.88 -23.09 14.60
C MET A 98 3.23 -22.01 13.73
N ALA A 99 1.96 -22.23 13.34
CA ALA A 99 1.22 -21.32 12.47
C ALA A 99 0.87 -19.98 13.16
N SER A 100 0.83 -19.93 14.49
CA SER A 100 0.49 -18.71 15.26
C SER A 100 1.71 -17.87 15.69
N ALA A 101 2.94 -18.31 15.40
CA ALA A 101 4.15 -17.59 15.80
C ALA A 101 4.29 -16.26 15.04
N PRO A 102 4.40 -15.11 15.73
CA PRO A 102 4.50 -13.79 15.07
C PRO A 102 5.67 -13.68 14.07
N SER A 103 6.80 -14.36 14.35
CA SER A 103 7.96 -14.39 13.47
C SER A 103 7.68 -15.04 12.11
N VAL A 104 6.88 -16.12 12.11
CA VAL A 104 6.46 -16.82 10.88
C VAL A 104 5.57 -15.89 10.05
N HIS A 105 4.59 -15.23 10.66
CA HIS A 105 3.71 -14.30 10.00
C HIS A 105 4.47 -13.09 9.42
N MET A 106 5.42 -12.53 10.17
CA MET A 106 6.24 -11.42 9.71
C MET A 106 7.11 -11.81 8.51
N ALA A 107 7.79 -12.96 8.57
CA ALA A 107 8.61 -13.46 7.48
C ALA A 107 7.78 -13.79 6.24
N ALA A 108 6.68 -14.53 6.39
CA ALA A 108 5.78 -14.88 5.29
C ALA A 108 5.13 -13.63 4.68
N GLY A 109 4.69 -12.68 5.50
CA GLY A 109 4.13 -11.39 5.06
C GLY A 109 5.13 -10.56 4.27
N THR A 110 6.39 -10.50 4.71
CA THR A 110 7.46 -9.81 4.00
C THR A 110 7.71 -10.43 2.62
N LEU A 111 7.78 -11.76 2.53
CA LEU A 111 7.96 -12.47 1.25
C LEU A 111 6.74 -12.30 0.34
N GLY A 112 5.53 -12.37 0.91
CA GLY A 112 4.28 -12.11 0.21
C GLY A 112 4.24 -10.70 -0.40
N GLU A 113 4.63 -9.68 0.38
CA GLU A 113 4.71 -8.29 -0.10
C GLU A 113 5.77 -8.10 -1.18
N MET A 114 6.95 -8.74 -1.03
CA MET A 114 7.99 -8.71 -2.07
C MET A 114 7.48 -9.30 -3.39
N ALA A 115 6.76 -10.41 -3.34
CA ALA A 115 6.16 -11.03 -4.51
C ALA A 115 5.03 -10.15 -5.10
N ALA A 116 4.15 -9.60 -4.29
CA ALA A 116 3.09 -8.67 -4.71
C ALA A 116 3.67 -7.42 -5.39
N CYS A 117 4.81 -6.92 -4.92
CA CYS A 117 5.51 -5.78 -5.51
C CYS A 117 5.93 -6.02 -6.98
N LEU A 118 6.07 -7.27 -7.44
CA LEU A 118 6.35 -7.56 -8.85
C LEU A 118 5.23 -7.08 -9.77
N VAL A 119 3.99 -7.11 -9.30
CA VAL A 119 2.82 -6.59 -10.04
C VAL A 119 2.52 -5.15 -9.68
N ARG A 120 2.62 -4.81 -8.39
CA ARG A 120 2.29 -3.48 -7.88
C ARG A 120 3.25 -2.39 -8.40
N VAL A 121 4.56 -2.65 -8.45
CA VAL A 121 5.53 -1.62 -8.85
C VAL A 121 5.33 -1.15 -10.30
N PRO A 122 5.13 -2.01 -11.31
CA PRO A 122 4.77 -1.56 -12.66
C PRO A 122 3.53 -0.67 -12.70
N THR A 123 2.48 -1.04 -11.97
CA THR A 123 1.25 -0.22 -11.92
C THR A 123 1.46 1.09 -11.19
N ASP A 124 2.23 1.11 -10.10
CA ASP A 124 2.60 2.32 -9.36
C ASP A 124 3.42 3.30 -10.21
N VAL A 125 4.35 2.80 -11.03
CA VAL A 125 5.13 3.64 -11.94
C VAL A 125 4.23 4.32 -12.98
N VAL A 126 3.33 3.56 -13.61
CA VAL A 126 2.38 4.11 -14.58
C VAL A 126 1.45 5.13 -13.91
N LYS A 127 0.87 4.77 -12.76
CA LYS A 127 0.04 5.63 -11.92
C LYS A 127 0.73 6.95 -11.57
N SER A 128 1.90 6.89 -10.96
CA SER A 128 2.64 8.06 -10.49
C SER A 128 2.97 9.02 -11.63
N ARG A 129 3.32 8.50 -12.80
CA ARG A 129 3.60 9.31 -13.99
C ARG A 129 2.36 9.96 -14.59
N GLN A 130 1.20 9.31 -14.52
CA GLN A 130 -0.08 9.92 -14.92
C GLN A 130 -0.55 10.96 -13.90
N GLN A 131 -0.40 10.69 -12.61
CA GLN A 131 -0.79 11.61 -11.54
C GLN A 131 0.00 12.91 -11.57
N THR A 132 1.27 12.87 -11.94
CA THR A 132 2.13 14.07 -12.06
C THR A 132 2.08 14.74 -13.43
N SER A 133 1.16 14.31 -14.29
CA SER A 133 1.01 14.84 -15.67
C SER A 133 2.31 14.81 -16.51
N ALA A 134 3.24 13.94 -16.14
CA ALA A 134 4.55 13.83 -16.76
C ALA A 134 4.49 13.52 -18.27
N TYR A 135 3.46 12.84 -18.71
CA TYR A 135 3.20 12.50 -20.10
C TYR A 135 1.96 13.25 -20.68
N GLY A 136 1.46 14.28 -20.00
CA GLY A 136 0.24 14.97 -20.42
C GLY A 136 -1.04 14.16 -20.13
N ARG A 137 -2.04 14.31 -21.00
CA ARG A 137 -3.36 13.66 -20.86
C ARG A 137 -3.42 12.39 -21.70
N ILE A 138 -2.81 11.30 -21.23
CA ILE A 138 -2.82 10.00 -21.92
C ILE A 138 -3.49 8.92 -21.09
N SER A 139 -3.97 7.87 -21.76
CA SER A 139 -4.56 6.70 -21.09
C SER A 139 -3.49 5.87 -20.36
N SER A 140 -3.91 5.00 -19.43
CA SER A 140 -2.98 4.12 -18.69
C SER A 140 -2.20 3.19 -19.63
N TYR A 141 -2.86 2.68 -20.68
CA TYR A 141 -2.20 1.86 -21.69
C TYR A 141 -1.15 2.64 -22.51
N ALA A 142 -1.48 3.88 -22.93
CA ALA A 142 -0.54 4.73 -23.63
C ALA A 142 0.66 5.12 -22.75
N ALA A 143 0.43 5.38 -21.43
CA ALA A 143 1.50 5.64 -20.48
C ALA A 143 2.40 4.42 -20.31
N LEU A 144 1.84 3.22 -20.16
CA LEU A 144 2.59 1.96 -20.10
C LEU A 144 3.47 1.78 -21.33
N ARG A 145 2.86 1.92 -22.53
CA ARG A 145 3.59 1.80 -23.80
C ARG A 145 4.72 2.82 -23.92
N GLN A 146 4.49 4.05 -23.48
CA GLN A 146 5.50 5.10 -23.49
C GLN A 146 6.66 4.81 -22.53
N VAL A 147 6.40 4.29 -21.31
CA VAL A 147 7.44 3.85 -20.38
C VAL A 147 8.30 2.77 -21.02
N VAL A 148 7.65 1.75 -21.62
CA VAL A 148 8.37 0.64 -22.25
C VAL A 148 9.17 1.10 -23.47
N ALA A 149 8.63 2.02 -24.27
CA ALA A 149 9.31 2.54 -25.45
C ALA A 149 10.53 3.44 -25.09
N THR A 150 10.45 4.23 -24.01
CA THR A 150 11.51 5.17 -23.63
C THR A 150 12.55 4.58 -22.68
N GLU A 151 12.16 3.69 -21.78
CA GLU A 151 13.01 3.17 -20.70
C GLU A 151 13.13 1.62 -20.70
N GLY A 152 12.42 0.97 -21.60
CA GLY A 152 12.32 -0.49 -21.63
C GLY A 152 11.53 -1.06 -20.45
N VAL A 153 11.44 -2.39 -20.37
CA VAL A 153 10.75 -3.10 -19.28
C VAL A 153 11.37 -2.78 -17.91
N ARG A 154 12.67 -2.53 -17.84
CA ARG A 154 13.35 -2.13 -16.59
C ARG A 154 12.83 -0.81 -16.03
N GLY A 155 12.30 0.07 -16.86
CA GLY A 155 11.66 1.32 -16.45
C GLY A 155 10.42 1.09 -15.57
N LEU A 156 9.67 0.02 -15.81
CA LEU A 156 8.49 -0.36 -15.02
C LEU A 156 8.83 -0.82 -13.60
N TYR A 157 10.04 -1.36 -13.40
CA TYR A 157 10.52 -1.81 -12.08
C TYR A 157 11.37 -0.75 -11.37
N ARG A 158 11.32 0.48 -11.85
CA ARG A 158 12.01 1.59 -11.20
C ARG A 158 11.39 1.85 -9.83
N GLY A 159 12.24 1.84 -8.81
CA GLY A 159 11.81 2.02 -7.44
C GLY A 159 11.38 0.72 -6.72
N TYR A 160 11.50 -0.47 -7.34
CA TYR A 160 11.19 -1.74 -6.69
C TYR A 160 11.92 -1.89 -5.35
N GLY A 161 13.25 -1.72 -5.35
CA GLY A 161 14.05 -1.78 -4.14
C GLY A 161 13.67 -0.72 -3.09
N SER A 162 13.35 0.51 -3.52
CA SER A 162 12.90 1.57 -2.61
C SER A 162 11.50 1.30 -2.06
N THR A 163 10.64 0.60 -2.80
CA THR A 163 9.32 0.16 -2.31
C THR A 163 9.50 -0.84 -1.17
N ILE A 164 10.30 -1.89 -1.37
CA ILE A 164 10.57 -2.90 -0.34
C ILE A 164 11.24 -2.27 0.87
N PHE A 165 12.26 -1.42 0.64
CA PHE A 165 12.98 -0.74 1.72
C PHE A 165 12.08 0.17 2.56
N ARG A 166 11.03 0.74 2.01
CA ARG A 166 9.99 1.49 2.74
C ARG A 166 9.06 0.58 3.52
N GLU A 167 8.70 -0.57 2.95
CA GLU A 167 7.72 -1.49 3.53
C GLU A 167 8.20 -2.10 4.85
N ILE A 168 9.49 -2.46 4.94
CA ILE A 168 10.07 -3.07 6.13
C ILE A 168 9.92 -2.17 7.37
N PRO A 169 10.39 -0.90 7.40
CA PRO A 169 10.20 -0.04 8.56
C PRO A 169 8.72 0.24 8.87
N PHE A 170 7.88 0.35 7.84
CA PHE A 170 6.44 0.56 8.00
C PHE A 170 5.81 -0.58 8.79
N THR A 171 6.04 -1.82 8.36
CA THR A 171 5.51 -3.01 9.05
C THR A 171 6.11 -3.20 10.44
N CYS A 172 7.40 -2.93 10.62
CA CYS A 172 8.10 -2.99 11.91
C CYS A 172 7.53 -2.00 12.95
N ILE A 173 6.98 -0.87 12.51
CA ILE A 173 6.33 0.10 13.41
C ILE A 173 4.85 -0.25 13.59
N GLN A 174 4.16 -0.56 12.50
CA GLN A 174 2.72 -0.76 12.49
C GLN A 174 2.30 -1.97 13.33
N PHE A 175 2.92 -3.14 13.14
CA PHE A 175 2.49 -4.36 13.82
C PHE A 175 2.67 -4.32 15.34
N PRO A 176 3.83 -3.97 15.91
CA PRO A 176 3.98 -3.90 17.36
C PRO A 176 3.06 -2.85 17.98
N LEU A 177 2.88 -1.70 17.32
CA LEU A 177 2.01 -0.66 17.82
C LEU A 177 0.54 -1.08 17.77
N TYR A 178 0.11 -1.77 16.71
CA TYR A 178 -1.21 -2.36 16.59
C TYR A 178 -1.50 -3.34 17.73
N GLU A 179 -0.59 -4.30 17.96
CA GLU A 179 -0.72 -5.29 19.04
C GLU A 179 -0.76 -4.62 20.42
N TYR A 180 0.08 -3.61 20.63
CA TYR A 180 0.07 -2.84 21.88
C TYR A 180 -1.27 -2.14 22.11
N LEU A 181 -1.76 -1.41 21.10
CA LEU A 181 -3.03 -0.69 21.18
C LEU A 181 -4.22 -1.65 21.34
N LYS A 182 -4.21 -2.77 20.64
CA LYS A 182 -5.24 -3.81 20.72
C LYS A 182 -5.35 -4.38 22.15
N ARG A 183 -4.21 -4.62 22.82
CA ARG A 183 -4.18 -5.07 24.22
C ARG A 183 -4.70 -4.00 25.19
N GLN A 184 -4.41 -2.72 24.96
CA GLN A 184 -4.85 -1.62 25.81
C GLN A 184 -6.34 -1.30 25.65
N LEU A 185 -6.87 -1.35 24.43
CA LEU A 185 -8.27 -1.03 24.13
C LEU A 185 -9.22 -2.20 24.44
N GLY A 186 -8.71 -3.42 24.63
CA GLY A 186 -9.49 -4.64 24.81
C GLY A 186 -10.16 -5.13 23.53
N GLU A 187 -10.29 -6.45 23.40
CA GLU A 187 -10.83 -7.08 22.17
C GLU A 187 -12.37 -7.08 22.08
N ARG A 188 -13.04 -6.19 22.81
CA ARG A 188 -14.50 -6.29 22.98
C ARG A 188 -15.32 -6.01 21.72
N THR A 189 -14.77 -5.31 20.72
CA THR A 189 -15.58 -4.92 19.54
C THR A 189 -14.67 -4.64 18.34
N TRP A 190 -15.13 -4.94 17.12
CA TRP A 190 -14.41 -4.75 15.86
C TRP A 190 -13.88 -3.31 15.65
N TRP A 191 -14.58 -2.28 16.11
CA TRP A 191 -14.12 -0.88 16.01
C TRP A 191 -12.89 -0.56 16.85
N HIS A 192 -12.65 -1.27 17.96
CA HIS A 192 -11.41 -1.12 18.74
C HIS A 192 -10.21 -1.61 17.93
N ALA A 193 -10.36 -2.75 17.24
CA ALA A 193 -9.33 -3.26 16.34
C ALA A 193 -9.12 -2.32 15.14
N ALA A 194 -10.21 -1.79 14.56
CA ALA A 194 -10.15 -0.82 13.47
C ALA A 194 -9.46 0.49 13.91
N GLY A 195 -9.82 1.01 15.07
CA GLY A 195 -9.19 2.20 15.65
C GLY A 195 -7.70 2.00 15.95
N ALA A 196 -7.35 0.87 16.56
CA ALA A 196 -5.96 0.50 16.81
C ALA A 196 -5.15 0.41 15.50
N GLY A 197 -5.71 -0.23 14.47
CA GLY A 197 -5.10 -0.33 13.14
C GLY A 197 -4.92 1.02 12.45
N SER A 198 -5.93 1.89 12.53
CA SER A 198 -5.89 3.25 11.98
C SER A 198 -4.81 4.10 12.65
N ILE A 199 -4.73 4.08 13.98
CA ILE A 199 -3.72 4.83 14.74
C ILE A 199 -2.32 4.27 14.46
N ALA A 200 -2.14 2.96 14.54
CA ALA A 200 -0.86 2.31 14.28
C ALA A 200 -0.37 2.58 12.85
N GLY A 201 -1.27 2.47 11.86
CA GLY A 201 -0.99 2.78 10.48
C GLY A 201 -0.64 4.25 10.24
N ALA A 202 -1.37 5.17 10.87
CA ALA A 202 -1.11 6.61 10.77
C ALA A 202 0.26 6.99 11.34
N VAL A 203 0.64 6.44 12.51
CA VAL A 203 1.96 6.67 13.12
C VAL A 203 3.06 6.07 12.24
N ALA A 204 2.91 4.84 11.78
CA ALA A 204 3.86 4.19 10.87
C ALA A 204 4.01 4.98 9.56
N ALA A 205 2.91 5.51 9.00
CA ALA A 205 2.93 6.35 7.82
C ALA A 205 3.71 7.64 8.04
N CYS A 206 3.48 8.31 9.15
CA CYS A 206 4.20 9.53 9.51
C CYS A 206 5.70 9.29 9.57
N CYS A 207 6.13 8.27 10.34
CA CYS A 207 7.54 7.92 10.52
C CYS A 207 8.22 7.48 9.21
N THR A 208 7.50 6.81 8.31
CA THR A 208 8.05 6.30 7.04
C THR A 208 7.84 7.24 5.86
N THR A 209 7.29 8.44 6.07
CA THR A 209 7.10 9.44 5.01
C THR A 209 8.40 9.83 4.29
N PRO A 210 9.55 10.01 4.97
CA PRO A 210 10.81 10.29 4.28
C PRO A 210 11.18 9.24 3.22
N LEU A 211 10.98 7.96 3.53
CA LEU A 211 11.24 6.86 2.60
C LEU A 211 10.25 6.84 1.43
N ASP A 212 9.01 7.23 1.70
CA ASP A 212 7.98 7.31 0.68
C ASP A 212 8.25 8.45 -0.32
N VAL A 213 8.73 9.59 0.16
CA VAL A 213 9.20 10.69 -0.71
C VAL A 213 10.34 10.21 -1.61
N ILE A 214 11.32 9.52 -1.06
CA ILE A 214 12.45 8.97 -1.84
C ILE A 214 11.95 7.98 -2.90
N LYS A 215 11.03 7.04 -2.54
CA LYS A 215 10.39 6.12 -3.47
C LYS A 215 9.77 6.87 -4.65
N THR A 216 8.93 7.86 -4.36
CA THR A 216 8.22 8.65 -5.39
C THR A 216 9.20 9.40 -6.30
N ARG A 217 10.24 10.00 -5.73
CA ARG A 217 11.30 10.69 -6.49
C ARG A 217 12.06 9.73 -7.42
N ILE A 218 12.37 8.53 -6.96
CA ILE A 218 13.04 7.50 -7.78
C ILE A 218 12.12 7.06 -8.93
N MET A 219 10.84 6.82 -8.68
CA MET A 219 9.88 6.43 -9.71
C MET A 219 9.71 7.48 -10.81
N LEU A 220 9.81 8.76 -10.44
CA LEU A 220 9.65 9.91 -11.35
C LEU A 220 10.96 10.41 -11.96
N ALA A 221 12.12 9.90 -11.54
CA ALA A 221 13.44 10.49 -11.80
C ALA A 221 13.79 10.73 -13.28
N LYS A 222 13.34 9.90 -14.22
CA LYS A 222 13.61 10.11 -15.67
C LYS A 222 12.62 11.05 -16.36
N VAL A 223 11.47 11.24 -15.77
CA VAL A 223 10.44 12.11 -16.33
C VAL A 223 10.72 13.57 -16.01
N SER A 224 11.33 13.83 -14.87
CA SER A 224 11.81 15.16 -14.48
C SER A 224 13.33 15.17 -14.61
N PRO A 225 13.90 15.79 -15.64
CA PRO A 225 15.35 15.93 -15.79
C PRO A 225 15.90 16.92 -14.76
N THR A 226 15.88 16.54 -13.51
CA THR A 226 16.51 17.30 -12.44
C THR A 226 17.99 16.88 -12.39
N PRO A 227 18.94 17.79 -12.45
CA PRO A 227 20.36 17.48 -12.29
C PRO A 227 20.58 16.71 -10.97
N GLY A 228 21.17 15.53 -11.03
CA GLY A 228 21.41 14.69 -9.84
C GLY A 228 20.31 13.67 -9.52
N ALA A 229 19.25 13.55 -10.34
CA ALA A 229 18.25 12.51 -10.18
C ALA A 229 18.88 11.11 -10.28
N SER A 230 19.04 10.44 -9.15
CA SER A 230 19.56 9.08 -9.03
C SER A 230 18.44 8.08 -8.85
N THR A 231 18.67 6.85 -9.32
CA THR A 231 17.77 5.71 -9.06
C THR A 231 18.13 4.98 -7.75
N ARG A 232 19.13 5.45 -7.03
CA ARG A 232 19.59 4.87 -5.76
C ARG A 232 19.09 5.69 -4.57
N ILE A 233 18.73 5.03 -3.47
CA ILE A 233 18.16 5.64 -2.26
C ILE A 233 19.12 6.69 -1.65
N GLY A 234 20.36 6.32 -1.38
CA GLY A 234 21.34 7.21 -0.72
C GLY A 234 21.61 8.52 -1.47
N PRO A 235 22.02 8.48 -2.75
CA PRO A 235 22.22 9.69 -3.55
C PRO A 235 20.96 10.54 -3.67
N THR A 236 19.77 9.93 -3.80
CA THR A 236 18.50 10.67 -3.87
C THR A 236 18.21 11.38 -2.55
N LEU A 237 18.42 10.71 -1.41
CA LEU A 237 18.28 11.33 -0.09
C LEU A 237 19.23 12.53 0.07
N LEU A 238 20.51 12.32 -0.25
CA LEU A 238 21.53 13.38 -0.12
C LEU A 238 21.20 14.59 -1.00
N HIS A 239 20.80 14.33 -2.26
CA HIS A 239 20.38 15.38 -3.19
C HIS A 239 19.17 16.16 -2.64
N LEU A 240 18.17 15.46 -2.09
CA LEU A 240 16.95 16.06 -1.55
C LEU A 240 17.28 16.98 -0.36
N VAL A 241 18.05 16.47 0.60
CA VAL A 241 18.42 17.24 1.81
C VAL A 241 19.27 18.46 1.47
N ARG A 242 20.23 18.34 0.53
CA ARG A 242 21.12 19.45 0.15
C ARG A 242 20.42 20.52 -0.67
N ASN A 243 19.54 20.16 -1.58
CA ASN A 243 18.96 21.11 -2.55
C ASN A 243 17.57 21.61 -2.17
N GLU A 244 16.75 20.78 -1.49
CA GLU A 244 15.37 21.12 -1.13
C GLU A 244 15.19 21.25 0.39
N GLY A 245 16.17 20.83 1.18
CA GLY A 245 16.13 20.87 2.63
C GLY A 245 15.41 19.68 3.27
N VAL A 246 15.54 19.55 4.59
CA VAL A 246 14.93 18.43 5.36
C VAL A 246 13.39 18.45 5.30
N GLY A 247 12.79 19.64 5.19
CA GLY A 247 11.33 19.78 5.08
C GLY A 247 10.73 19.07 3.86
N ALA A 248 11.48 18.92 2.78
CA ALA A 248 11.05 18.18 1.59
C ALA A 248 10.81 16.69 1.86
N LEU A 249 11.49 16.10 2.85
CA LEU A 249 11.29 14.71 3.26
C LEU A 249 9.93 14.45 3.92
N LEU A 250 9.28 15.50 4.40
CA LEU A 250 7.95 15.42 5.00
C LEU A 250 6.83 15.83 4.03
N ALA A 251 7.18 16.04 2.76
CA ALA A 251 6.21 16.40 1.73
C ALA A 251 5.11 15.32 1.61
N GLY A 252 3.86 15.74 1.78
CA GLY A 252 2.71 14.84 1.71
C GLY A 252 2.50 13.95 2.94
N VAL A 253 3.10 14.26 4.11
CA VAL A 253 2.86 13.53 5.36
C VAL A 253 1.37 13.58 5.75
N VAL A 254 0.75 14.75 5.69
CA VAL A 254 -0.66 14.93 6.07
C VAL A 254 -1.60 14.10 5.21
N PRO A 255 -1.62 14.23 3.86
CA PRO A 255 -2.51 13.41 3.05
C PRO A 255 -2.23 11.90 3.17
N ARG A 256 -0.96 11.50 3.36
CA ARG A 256 -0.62 10.09 3.56
C ARG A 256 -1.16 9.54 4.88
N THR A 257 -0.96 10.27 5.97
CA THR A 257 -1.42 9.87 7.31
C THR A 257 -2.95 9.80 7.35
N LEU A 258 -3.64 10.78 6.75
CA LEU A 258 -5.10 10.78 6.63
C LEU A 258 -5.59 9.60 5.78
N TRP A 259 -4.96 9.34 4.65
CA TRP A 259 -5.35 8.23 3.77
C TRP A 259 -5.24 6.87 4.49
N ILE A 260 -4.15 6.63 5.20
CA ILE A 260 -3.94 5.35 5.91
C ILE A 260 -4.84 5.27 7.14
N GLY A 261 -4.96 6.36 7.92
CA GLY A 261 -5.77 6.38 9.13
C GLY A 261 -7.26 6.21 8.85
N LEU A 262 -7.79 6.84 7.81
CA LEU A 262 -9.21 6.74 7.44
C LEU A 262 -9.50 5.54 6.53
N GLY A 263 -8.54 5.14 5.70
CA GLY A 263 -8.70 4.04 4.76
C GLY A 263 -9.05 2.72 5.43
N GLY A 264 -8.45 2.44 6.59
CA GLY A 264 -8.75 1.24 7.37
C GLY A 264 -10.21 1.17 7.84
N ALA A 265 -10.77 2.28 8.30
CA ALA A 265 -12.17 2.35 8.74
C ALA A 265 -13.14 2.14 7.57
N VAL A 266 -12.86 2.79 6.42
CA VAL A 266 -13.69 2.62 5.21
C VAL A 266 -13.57 1.20 4.66
N PHE A 267 -12.37 0.61 4.67
CA PHE A 267 -12.17 -0.77 4.23
C PHE A 267 -13.05 -1.75 5.02
N LEU A 268 -13.00 -1.66 6.35
CA LEU A 268 -13.78 -2.55 7.21
C LEU A 268 -15.28 -2.35 7.04
N GLY A 269 -15.75 -1.09 6.99
CA GLY A 269 -17.15 -0.78 6.77
C GLY A 269 -17.69 -1.29 5.43
N THR A 270 -16.91 -1.12 4.35
CA THR A 270 -17.30 -1.63 3.02
C THR A 270 -17.17 -3.13 2.90
N PHE A 271 -16.19 -3.75 3.56
CA PHE A 271 -16.06 -5.21 3.64
C PHE A 271 -17.28 -5.85 4.31
N ASP A 272 -17.69 -5.33 5.47
CA ASP A 272 -18.87 -5.83 6.20
C ASP A 272 -20.16 -5.66 5.39
N ALA A 273 -20.34 -4.51 4.75
CA ALA A 273 -21.49 -4.27 3.88
C ALA A 273 -21.50 -5.21 2.67
N ALA A 274 -20.37 -5.37 2.00
CA ALA A 274 -20.24 -6.27 0.84
C ALA A 274 -20.43 -7.75 1.24
N ALA A 275 -19.85 -8.19 2.35
CA ALA A 275 -20.03 -9.53 2.87
C ALA A 275 -21.49 -9.81 3.21
N GLY A 276 -22.21 -8.84 3.80
CA GLY A 276 -23.64 -8.97 4.10
C GLY A 276 -24.54 -9.12 2.87
N VAL A 277 -24.16 -8.49 1.75
CA VAL A 277 -24.90 -8.59 0.48
C VAL A 277 -24.54 -9.86 -0.29
N LEU A 278 -23.26 -10.27 -0.29
CA LEU A 278 -22.78 -11.39 -1.10
C LEU A 278 -22.96 -12.75 -0.41
N ALA A 279 -22.96 -12.81 0.93
CA ALA A 279 -23.15 -14.06 1.66
C ALA A 279 -24.43 -14.82 1.28
N PRO A 280 -25.58 -14.17 1.09
CA PRO A 280 -26.82 -14.87 0.67
C PRO A 280 -26.81 -15.35 -0.78
N GLN A 281 -25.88 -14.83 -1.63
CA GLN A 281 -25.86 -15.12 -3.08
C GLN A 281 -24.80 -16.16 -3.46
N LEU A 282 -23.80 -16.36 -2.63
CA LEU A 282 -22.62 -17.21 -2.91
C LEU A 282 -22.44 -18.33 -1.86
N GLY A 283 -23.34 -18.42 -0.87
CA GLY A 283 -23.34 -19.43 0.20
C GLY A 283 -24.14 -20.67 -0.14
#